data_3d361243a901a218822bafd3eaade8a0
#
_entry.id   3d361243a901a218822bafd3eaade8a0
#
_cell.length_a   1.000
_cell.length_b   1.000
_cell.length_c   1.000
_cell.angle_alpha   90.00
_cell.angle_beta   90.00
_cell.angle_gamma   90.00
#
_symmetry.space_group_name_H-M   'P 1'
#
loop_
_entity.id
_entity.type
_entity.pdbx_description
1 polymer ?
#
loop_
_entity_poly.entity_id
_entity_poly.type
_entity_poly.pdbx_seq_one_letter_code
_entity_poly.pdbx_strand_id
1 'polypeptide(L)'
;MLLNIVFIGIWIARGKWIFLFSGILFCIGLPFIHRFVQLPKNNVTSPEQLSVMSFNVRLFNHYKWSSDALLREKILTFVKEEHPKILALQEFYYKEKESFPFYKYKKFIYKYKKDKIGQAILSDYPIINSGSLDFPHTGNNGVYADIVVNGDTLRLYSLHFESFHIEDTDISQENSKRIFLKL
;
A
#
# COMPACT_ATOMS: atom_id res chain seq x y z
N MET A 1 -8.74 0.09 25.26
CA MET A 1 -9.89 -0.86 25.28
C MET A 1 -9.50 -2.25 25.75
N LEU A 2 -8.48 -2.91 25.19
CA LEU A 2 -8.03 -4.24 25.63
C LEU A 2 -7.73 -4.28 27.15
N LEU A 3 -7.05 -3.25 27.66
CA LEU A 3 -6.75 -3.14 29.09
C LEU A 3 -8.03 -3.11 29.96
N ASN A 4 -9.09 -2.46 29.50
CA ASN A 4 -10.35 -2.42 30.22
C ASN A 4 -11.02 -3.81 30.32
N ILE A 5 -10.88 -4.66 29.29
CA ILE A 5 -11.38 -6.04 29.33
C ILE A 5 -10.66 -6.83 30.43
N VAL A 6 -9.34 -6.67 30.52
CA VAL A 6 -8.53 -7.32 31.56
C VAL A 6 -8.97 -6.85 32.95
N PHE A 7 -9.16 -5.54 33.15
CA PHE A 7 -9.63 -5.00 34.43
C PHE A 7 -11.05 -5.46 34.79
N ILE A 8 -11.98 -5.55 33.82
CA ILE A 8 -13.30 -6.10 34.04
C ILE A 8 -13.17 -7.52 34.63
N GLY A 9 -12.37 -8.39 33.99
CA GLY A 9 -12.12 -9.76 34.47
C GLY A 9 -11.55 -9.81 35.89
N ILE A 10 -10.52 -8.98 36.18
CA ILE A 10 -9.89 -8.92 37.50
C ILE A 10 -10.90 -8.46 38.57
N TRP A 11 -11.69 -7.43 38.31
CA TRP A 11 -12.64 -6.88 39.29
C TRP A 11 -13.81 -7.81 39.56
N ILE A 12 -14.30 -8.52 38.50
CA ILE A 12 -15.33 -9.57 38.67
C ILE A 12 -14.77 -10.70 39.57
N ALA A 13 -13.56 -11.21 39.27
CA ALA A 13 -12.93 -12.27 40.04
C ALA A 13 -12.71 -11.87 41.54
N ARG A 14 -12.56 -10.57 41.80
CA ARG A 14 -12.41 -10.03 43.18
C ARG A 14 -13.73 -9.61 43.81
N GLY A 15 -14.86 -9.81 43.17
CA GLY A 15 -16.18 -9.41 43.67
C GLY A 15 -16.33 -7.88 43.87
N LYS A 16 -15.58 -7.06 43.09
CA LYS A 16 -15.59 -5.60 43.26
C LYS A 16 -16.46 -4.93 42.20
N TRP A 17 -17.36 -4.05 42.61
CA TRP A 17 -18.26 -3.31 41.71
C TRP A 17 -17.53 -2.38 40.72
N ILE A 18 -16.23 -2.19 40.89
CA ILE A 18 -15.37 -1.38 40.00
C ILE A 18 -15.40 -1.87 38.56
N PHE A 19 -15.76 -3.15 38.29
CA PHE A 19 -15.95 -3.65 36.93
C PHE A 19 -16.98 -2.87 36.14
N LEU A 20 -18.01 -2.30 36.80
CA LEU A 20 -19.03 -1.47 36.14
C LEU A 20 -18.39 -0.21 35.53
N PHE A 21 -17.48 0.43 36.24
CA PHE A 21 -16.77 1.62 35.73
C PHE A 21 -15.94 1.27 34.49
N SER A 22 -15.17 0.18 34.53
CA SER A 22 -14.41 -0.30 33.37
C SER A 22 -15.32 -0.70 32.21
N GLY A 23 -16.48 -1.28 32.49
CA GLY A 23 -17.51 -1.62 31.51
C GLY A 23 -18.10 -0.39 30.80
N ILE A 24 -18.43 0.65 31.57
CA ILE A 24 -18.93 1.92 31.04
C ILE A 24 -17.90 2.54 30.09
N LEU A 25 -16.63 2.62 30.53
CA LEU A 25 -15.54 3.15 29.69
C LEU A 25 -15.33 2.31 28.43
N PHE A 26 -15.50 0.99 28.53
CA PHE A 26 -15.44 0.11 27.36
C PHE A 26 -16.58 0.42 26.38
N CYS A 27 -17.82 0.53 26.87
CA CYS A 27 -18.99 0.85 26.04
C CYS A 27 -18.87 2.21 25.35
N ILE A 28 -18.38 3.24 26.05
CA ILE A 28 -18.12 4.56 25.47
C ILE A 28 -17.10 4.48 24.34
N GLY A 29 -16.10 3.59 24.46
CA GLY A 29 -15.08 3.40 23.43
C GLY A 29 -15.53 2.57 22.21
N LEU A 30 -16.61 1.75 22.31
CA LEU A 30 -17.07 0.89 21.23
C LEU A 30 -17.34 1.64 19.88
N PRO A 31 -18.03 2.78 19.87
CA PRO A 31 -18.28 3.52 18.64
C PRO A 31 -17.03 3.98 17.90
N PHE A 32 -15.90 4.02 18.58
CA PHE A 32 -14.63 4.45 17.99
C PHE A 32 -13.77 3.31 17.46
N ILE A 33 -14.11 2.04 17.77
CA ILE A 33 -13.34 0.86 17.34
C ILE A 33 -13.24 0.80 15.81
N HIS A 34 -14.33 1.08 15.10
CA HIS A 34 -14.36 0.98 13.64
C HIS A 34 -13.40 1.94 12.93
N ARG A 35 -12.86 2.95 13.63
CA ARG A 35 -11.81 3.83 13.11
C ARG A 35 -10.42 3.16 13.08
N PHE A 36 -10.23 2.13 13.93
CA PHE A 36 -8.95 1.43 14.07
C PHE A 36 -9.01 0.00 13.52
N VAL A 37 -10.19 -0.63 13.54
CA VAL A 37 -10.40 -2.00 13.09
C VAL A 37 -11.54 -2.02 12.10
N GLN A 38 -11.23 -2.27 10.85
CA GLN A 38 -12.24 -2.54 9.83
C GLN A 38 -12.45 -4.05 9.77
N LEU A 39 -13.63 -4.51 10.17
CA LEU A 39 -14.04 -5.88 9.92
C LEU A 39 -14.30 -6.03 8.42
N PRO A 40 -13.86 -7.12 7.79
CA PRO A 40 -14.16 -7.36 6.40
C PRO A 40 -15.69 -7.37 6.24
N LYS A 41 -16.22 -6.35 5.58
CA LYS A 41 -17.59 -6.43 5.05
C LYS A 41 -17.52 -7.44 3.92
N ASN A 42 -18.45 -8.40 3.88
CA ASN A 42 -18.68 -9.19 2.67
C ASN A 42 -18.93 -8.18 1.55
N ASN A 43 -17.90 -7.87 0.80
CA ASN A 43 -18.02 -7.01 -0.35
C ASN A 43 -18.85 -7.79 -1.37
N VAL A 44 -20.12 -7.44 -1.44
CA VAL A 44 -20.88 -7.71 -2.66
C VAL A 44 -20.18 -6.86 -3.71
N THR A 45 -19.28 -7.46 -4.47
CA THR A 45 -18.64 -6.83 -5.62
C THR A 45 -19.77 -6.52 -6.61
N SER A 46 -20.23 -5.28 -6.58
CA SER A 46 -21.09 -4.79 -7.67
C SER A 46 -20.24 -4.82 -8.94
N PRO A 47 -20.77 -5.29 -10.07
CA PRO A 47 -20.05 -5.28 -11.35
C PRO A 47 -19.55 -3.90 -11.76
N GLU A 48 -20.08 -2.84 -11.17
CA GLU A 48 -19.74 -1.43 -11.41
C GLU A 48 -18.64 -0.89 -10.49
N GLN A 49 -18.13 -1.69 -9.53
CA GLN A 49 -17.07 -1.20 -8.64
C GLN A 49 -15.74 -1.07 -9.37
N LEU A 50 -15.16 0.14 -9.30
CA LEU A 50 -13.81 0.39 -9.76
C LEU A 50 -12.81 -0.18 -8.75
N SER A 51 -12.10 -1.24 -9.12
CA SER A 51 -11.00 -1.76 -8.33
C SER A 51 -9.68 -1.08 -8.69
N VAL A 52 -8.96 -0.60 -7.68
CA VAL A 52 -7.65 0.04 -7.83
C VAL A 52 -6.67 -0.65 -6.90
N MET A 53 -5.51 -1.06 -7.43
CA MET A 53 -4.43 -1.64 -6.65
C MET A 53 -3.17 -0.79 -6.78
N SER A 54 -2.48 -0.58 -5.66
CA SER A 54 -1.13 0.00 -5.60
C SER A 54 -0.19 -1.07 -5.04
N PHE A 55 0.89 -1.36 -5.76
CA PHE A 55 1.78 -2.45 -5.40
C PHE A 55 3.25 -2.10 -5.70
N ASN A 56 4.10 -2.07 -4.67
CA ASN A 56 5.55 -2.00 -4.86
C ASN A 56 6.06 -3.42 -5.17
N VAL A 57 6.50 -3.62 -6.41
CA VAL A 57 6.93 -4.94 -6.92
C VAL A 57 8.41 -5.23 -6.69
N ARG A 58 9.13 -4.30 -6.05
CA ARG A 58 10.54 -4.45 -5.68
C ARG A 58 11.38 -5.08 -6.82
N LEU A 59 11.28 -4.48 -8.01
CA LEU A 59 11.97 -4.88 -9.24
C LEU A 59 11.76 -6.35 -9.62
N PHE A 60 10.66 -6.98 -9.18
CA PHE A 60 10.36 -8.40 -9.39
C PHE A 60 11.50 -9.32 -8.91
N ASN A 61 12.16 -8.94 -7.81
CA ASN A 61 13.33 -9.64 -7.26
C ASN A 61 14.54 -9.72 -8.22
N HIS A 62 14.67 -8.75 -9.14
CA HIS A 62 15.75 -8.75 -10.14
C HIS A 62 17.15 -8.88 -9.55
N TYR A 63 17.41 -8.25 -8.40
CA TYR A 63 18.69 -8.32 -7.69
C TYR A 63 18.77 -9.47 -6.68
N LYS A 64 17.80 -10.40 -6.67
CA LYS A 64 17.79 -11.59 -5.80
C LYS A 64 17.87 -11.28 -4.30
N TRP A 65 17.20 -10.22 -3.85
CA TRP A 65 17.10 -9.92 -2.40
C TRP A 65 16.37 -11.00 -1.62
N SER A 66 15.41 -11.67 -2.27
CA SER A 66 14.77 -12.87 -1.73
C SER A 66 15.37 -14.11 -2.35
N SER A 67 15.57 -15.15 -1.54
CA SER A 67 15.98 -16.48 -2.00
C SER A 67 14.88 -17.26 -2.74
N ASP A 68 13.64 -16.75 -2.73
CA ASP A 68 12.52 -17.36 -3.44
C ASP A 68 12.67 -17.16 -4.96
N ALA A 69 13.10 -18.21 -5.66
CA ALA A 69 13.29 -18.17 -7.10
C ALA A 69 11.98 -17.96 -7.89
N LEU A 70 10.82 -18.27 -7.28
CA LEU A 70 9.49 -18.15 -7.90
C LEU A 70 8.79 -16.83 -7.56
N LEU A 71 9.46 -15.91 -6.86
CA LEU A 71 8.82 -14.67 -6.39
C LEU A 71 8.27 -13.83 -7.54
N ARG A 72 9.01 -13.74 -8.66
CA ARG A 72 8.54 -13.06 -9.86
C ARG A 72 7.24 -13.64 -10.39
N GLU A 73 7.18 -14.97 -10.57
CA GLU A 73 6.00 -15.69 -11.05
C GLU A 73 4.82 -15.52 -10.10
N LYS A 74 5.07 -15.57 -8.79
CA LYS A 74 4.04 -15.34 -7.76
C LYS A 74 3.45 -13.93 -7.86
N ILE A 75 4.28 -12.90 -8.07
CA ILE A 75 3.81 -11.52 -8.27
C ILE A 75 2.92 -11.43 -9.53
N LEU A 76 3.37 -12.01 -10.64
CA LEU A 76 2.63 -11.96 -11.91
C LEU A 76 1.30 -12.72 -11.81
N THR A 77 1.31 -13.91 -11.19
CA THR A 77 0.11 -14.71 -10.96
C THR A 77 -0.88 -13.98 -10.07
N PHE A 78 -0.41 -13.41 -8.95
CA PHE A 78 -1.25 -12.62 -8.05
C PHE A 78 -1.94 -11.46 -8.77
N VAL A 79 -1.19 -10.66 -9.53
CA VAL A 79 -1.77 -9.55 -10.29
C VAL A 79 -2.77 -10.04 -11.34
N LYS A 80 -2.51 -11.18 -11.98
CA LYS A 80 -3.40 -11.76 -12.97
C LYS A 80 -4.72 -12.27 -12.35
N GLU A 81 -4.64 -12.89 -11.18
CA GLU A 81 -5.80 -13.44 -10.46
C GLU A 81 -6.67 -12.31 -9.87
N GLU A 82 -6.07 -11.32 -9.23
CA GLU A 82 -6.79 -10.18 -8.67
C GLU A 82 -7.34 -9.24 -9.75
N HIS A 83 -6.66 -9.12 -10.86
CA HIS A 83 -7.02 -8.31 -12.04
C HIS A 83 -7.71 -6.98 -11.69
N PRO A 84 -7.07 -6.09 -10.90
CA PRO A 84 -7.66 -4.80 -10.59
C PRO A 84 -7.86 -3.98 -11.87
N LYS A 85 -8.94 -3.23 -11.97
CA LYS A 85 -9.27 -2.41 -13.14
C LYS A 85 -8.22 -1.33 -13.43
N ILE A 86 -7.56 -0.85 -12.37
CA ILE A 86 -6.42 0.06 -12.44
C ILE A 86 -5.33 -0.46 -11.51
N LEU A 87 -4.11 -0.57 -12.01
CA LEU A 87 -2.95 -1.05 -11.26
C LEU A 87 -1.82 -0.04 -11.34
N ALA A 88 -1.34 0.43 -10.18
CA ALA A 88 -0.16 1.27 -10.04
C ALA A 88 0.98 0.46 -9.42
N LEU A 89 2.09 0.33 -10.15
CA LEU A 89 3.27 -0.43 -9.76
C LEU A 89 4.42 0.52 -9.47
N GLN A 90 4.99 0.45 -8.27
CA GLN A 90 6.23 1.13 -7.89
C GLN A 90 7.41 0.17 -8.02
N GLU A 91 8.61 0.71 -8.14
CA GLU A 91 9.85 -0.04 -8.41
C GLU A 91 9.70 -1.02 -9.58
N PHE A 92 9.12 -0.53 -10.66
CA PHE A 92 8.90 -1.32 -11.86
C PHE A 92 10.20 -1.47 -12.67
N TYR A 93 10.57 -2.71 -13.01
CA TYR A 93 11.73 -2.99 -13.83
C TYR A 93 11.37 -3.02 -15.33
N TYR A 94 12.10 -2.29 -16.16
CA TYR A 94 11.77 -2.06 -17.57
C TYR A 94 11.59 -3.32 -18.42
N LYS A 95 12.26 -4.42 -18.05
CA LYS A 95 12.13 -5.71 -18.78
C LYS A 95 10.77 -6.37 -18.61
N GLU A 96 9.99 -5.94 -17.61
CA GLU A 96 8.68 -6.52 -17.32
C GLU A 96 7.51 -5.85 -18.08
N LYS A 97 7.80 -5.00 -19.07
CA LYS A 97 6.76 -4.30 -19.86
C LYS A 97 5.76 -5.23 -20.53
N GLU A 98 6.23 -6.39 -21.00
CA GLU A 98 5.39 -7.38 -21.68
C GLU A 98 4.76 -8.40 -20.73
N SER A 99 5.06 -8.33 -19.43
CA SER A 99 4.57 -9.30 -18.44
C SER A 99 3.08 -9.15 -18.10
N PHE A 100 2.44 -8.07 -18.56
CA PHE A 100 1.02 -7.78 -18.30
C PHE A 100 0.21 -7.63 -19.60
N PRO A 101 0.12 -8.67 -20.44
CA PRO A 101 -0.53 -8.59 -21.75
C PRO A 101 -2.05 -8.37 -21.65
N PHE A 102 -2.66 -8.69 -20.51
CA PHE A 102 -4.09 -8.60 -20.27
C PHE A 102 -4.58 -7.18 -19.95
N TYR A 103 -3.69 -6.20 -19.67
CA TYR A 103 -4.09 -4.79 -19.61
C TYR A 103 -4.02 -4.14 -20.99
N LYS A 104 -5.09 -3.45 -21.37
CA LYS A 104 -5.19 -2.77 -22.66
C LYS A 104 -4.38 -1.48 -22.70
N TYR A 105 -4.38 -0.73 -21.64
CA TYR A 105 -3.71 0.57 -21.53
C TYR A 105 -2.58 0.50 -20.51
N LYS A 106 -1.38 0.93 -20.93
CA LYS A 106 -0.17 0.83 -20.11
C LYS A 106 0.64 2.11 -20.28
N LYS A 107 1.11 2.67 -19.16
CA LYS A 107 2.06 3.77 -19.13
C LYS A 107 3.22 3.39 -18.24
N PHE A 108 4.42 3.51 -18.79
CA PHE A 108 5.67 3.28 -18.07
C PHE A 108 6.38 4.62 -17.96
N ILE A 109 6.64 5.05 -16.75
CA ILE A 109 7.16 6.38 -16.44
C ILE A 109 8.47 6.20 -15.68
N TYR A 110 9.54 6.76 -16.24
CA TYR A 110 10.88 6.75 -15.70
C TYR A 110 11.30 8.18 -15.43
N LYS A 111 12.02 8.41 -14.33
CA LYS A 111 12.51 9.75 -14.01
C LYS A 111 13.47 10.28 -15.07
N TYR A 112 14.36 9.42 -15.57
CA TYR A 112 15.28 9.74 -16.67
C TYR A 112 15.13 8.73 -17.81
N LYS A 113 15.37 9.18 -19.05
CA LYS A 113 15.22 8.33 -20.26
C LYS A 113 16.04 7.04 -20.23
N LYS A 114 17.19 7.06 -19.55
CA LYS A 114 18.12 5.91 -19.42
C LYS A 114 17.78 4.98 -18.25
N ASP A 115 16.80 5.33 -17.43
CA ASP A 115 16.47 4.57 -16.23
C ASP A 115 15.87 3.21 -16.61
N LYS A 116 16.29 2.21 -15.84
CA LYS A 116 15.74 0.85 -15.95
C LYS A 116 14.63 0.60 -14.90
N ILE A 117 14.53 1.49 -13.94
CA ILE A 117 13.60 1.44 -12.81
C ILE A 117 12.69 2.64 -12.90
N GLY A 118 11.40 2.44 -12.72
CA GLY A 118 10.40 3.48 -12.76
C GLY A 118 9.12 3.05 -12.09
N GLN A 119 8.03 3.62 -12.54
CA GLN A 119 6.68 3.24 -12.13
C GLN A 119 5.86 2.88 -13.36
N ALA A 120 4.85 2.01 -13.18
CA ALA A 120 3.92 1.67 -14.23
C ALA A 120 2.48 1.91 -13.76
N ILE A 121 1.64 2.42 -14.67
CA ILE A 121 0.18 2.48 -14.48
C ILE A 121 -0.43 1.67 -15.60
N LEU A 122 -1.17 0.63 -15.22
CA LEU A 122 -1.85 -0.29 -16.11
C LEU A 122 -3.35 -0.17 -15.89
N SER A 123 -4.15 -0.25 -16.96
CA SER A 123 -5.59 -0.02 -16.84
C SER A 123 -6.37 -0.78 -17.91
N ASP A 124 -7.57 -1.23 -17.56
CA ASP A 124 -8.59 -1.68 -18.51
C ASP A 124 -9.24 -0.48 -19.23
N TYR A 125 -9.14 0.72 -18.63
CA TYR A 125 -9.72 1.95 -19.12
C TYR A 125 -8.70 2.82 -19.88
N PRO A 126 -9.15 3.67 -20.83
CA PRO A 126 -8.26 4.55 -21.58
C PRO A 126 -7.46 5.50 -20.67
N ILE A 127 -6.15 5.53 -20.86
CA ILE A 127 -5.24 6.50 -20.23
C ILE A 127 -5.00 7.61 -21.25
N ILE A 128 -5.56 8.79 -21.01
CA ILE A 128 -5.53 9.93 -21.94
C ILE A 128 -4.35 10.87 -21.69
N ASN A 129 -3.83 10.90 -20.48
CA ASN A 129 -2.67 11.70 -20.11
C ASN A 129 -1.88 11.02 -18.99
N SER A 130 -0.58 11.28 -18.90
CA SER A 130 0.27 10.78 -17.81
C SER A 130 1.56 11.58 -17.73
N GLY A 131 2.15 11.64 -16.54
CA GLY A 131 3.40 12.35 -16.32
C GLY A 131 4.07 12.00 -15.01
N SER A 132 5.27 12.56 -14.82
CA SER A 132 6.07 12.43 -13.61
C SER A 132 5.98 13.68 -12.77
N LEU A 133 5.96 13.50 -11.44
CA LEU A 133 6.15 14.53 -10.42
C LEU A 133 7.51 14.27 -9.80
N ASP A 134 8.53 14.91 -10.35
CA ASP A 134 9.91 14.66 -9.96
C ASP A 134 10.24 15.39 -8.66
N PHE A 135 10.68 14.65 -7.65
CA PHE A 135 11.16 15.23 -6.41
C PHE A 135 12.64 15.62 -6.57
N PRO A 136 13.02 16.86 -6.21
CA PRO A 136 14.42 17.28 -6.32
C PRO A 136 15.32 16.50 -5.35
N HIS A 137 16.56 16.30 -5.75
CA HIS A 137 17.63 15.68 -4.93
C HIS A 137 17.39 14.24 -4.47
N THR A 138 16.44 13.52 -5.05
CA THR A 138 16.16 12.11 -4.74
C THR A 138 15.92 11.29 -6.01
N GLY A 139 16.13 9.97 -5.95
CA GLY A 139 15.76 9.01 -7.00
C GLY A 139 14.25 8.77 -7.09
N ASN A 140 13.50 9.17 -6.07
CA ASN A 140 12.06 8.94 -5.98
C ASN A 140 11.27 9.95 -6.80
N ASN A 141 10.08 9.57 -7.19
CA ASN A 141 9.13 10.42 -7.90
C ASN A 141 7.69 10.00 -7.61
N GLY A 142 6.77 10.91 -7.88
CA GLY A 142 5.37 10.59 -8.07
C GLY A 142 5.07 10.45 -9.55
N VAL A 143 4.06 9.69 -9.90
CA VAL A 143 3.53 9.63 -11.25
C VAL A 143 2.03 9.84 -11.23
N TYR A 144 1.48 10.38 -12.31
CA TYR A 144 0.03 10.51 -12.45
C TYR A 144 -0.44 9.96 -13.80
N ALA A 145 -1.70 9.58 -13.83
CA ALA A 145 -2.41 9.25 -15.05
C ALA A 145 -3.87 9.75 -15.00
N ASP A 146 -4.34 10.31 -16.12
CA ASP A 146 -5.74 10.65 -16.33
C ASP A 146 -6.40 9.49 -17.07
N ILE A 147 -7.39 8.87 -16.42
CA ILE A 147 -8.02 7.63 -16.85
C ILE A 147 -9.51 7.90 -17.04
N VAL A 148 -10.05 7.53 -18.18
CA VAL A 148 -11.47 7.70 -18.51
C VAL A 148 -12.25 6.49 -18.06
N VAL A 149 -13.12 6.66 -17.04
CA VAL A 149 -13.94 5.60 -16.45
C VAL A 149 -15.40 5.99 -16.60
N ASN A 150 -16.19 5.21 -17.32
CA ASN A 150 -17.63 5.44 -17.53
C ASN A 150 -17.99 6.87 -18.01
N GLY A 151 -17.10 7.49 -18.80
CA GLY A 151 -17.31 8.85 -19.33
C GLY A 151 -16.71 9.97 -18.48
N ASP A 152 -16.35 9.70 -17.23
CA ASP A 152 -15.68 10.64 -16.36
C ASP A 152 -14.15 10.46 -16.40
N THR A 153 -13.41 11.52 -16.11
CA THR A 153 -11.94 11.47 -16.03
C THR A 153 -11.51 11.46 -14.57
N LEU A 154 -10.84 10.37 -14.19
CA LEU A 154 -10.22 10.19 -12.88
C LEU A 154 -8.71 10.43 -12.98
N ARG A 155 -8.14 11.28 -12.13
CA ARG A 155 -6.69 11.40 -11.99
C ARG A 155 -6.19 10.51 -10.87
N LEU A 156 -5.37 9.51 -11.24
CA LEU A 156 -4.65 8.65 -10.31
C LEU A 156 -3.26 9.24 -10.04
N TYR A 157 -2.87 9.31 -8.78
CA TYR A 157 -1.49 9.57 -8.36
C TYR A 157 -0.90 8.32 -7.72
N SER A 158 0.29 7.93 -8.17
CA SER A 158 1.10 6.89 -7.52
C SER A 158 2.38 7.53 -7.00
N LEU A 159 2.61 7.43 -5.69
CA LEU A 159 3.75 8.03 -5.02
C LEU A 159 4.70 6.93 -4.55
N HIS A 160 5.99 7.12 -4.81
CA HIS A 160 7.06 6.30 -4.26
C HIS A 160 7.93 7.18 -3.38
N PHE A 161 7.78 6.99 -2.07
CA PHE A 161 8.54 7.75 -1.07
C PHE A 161 9.90 7.12 -0.82
N GLU A 162 10.83 7.94 -0.33
CA GLU A 162 12.16 7.50 0.07
C GLU A 162 12.08 6.57 1.28
N SER A 163 12.87 5.50 1.24
CA SER A 163 13.04 4.62 2.39
C SER A 163 13.81 5.34 3.49
N PHE A 164 13.40 5.19 4.73
CA PHE A 164 14.12 5.76 5.88
C PHE A 164 15.49 5.10 6.12
N HIS A 165 15.84 4.02 5.39
CA HIS A 165 17.08 3.26 5.55
C HIS A 165 17.37 2.94 7.04
N ILE A 166 16.34 2.52 7.78
CA ILE A 166 16.50 2.08 9.16
C ILE A 166 17.10 0.68 9.11
N GLU A 167 18.34 0.54 9.57
CA GLU A 167 19.00 -0.75 9.79
C GLU A 167 18.71 -1.25 11.22
N ASP A 168 18.80 -2.57 11.45
CA ASP A 168 18.59 -3.16 12.79
C ASP A 168 19.55 -2.56 13.82
N THR A 169 20.72 -2.08 13.39
CA THR A 169 21.70 -1.35 14.20
C THR A 169 21.22 0.04 14.66
N ASP A 170 20.27 0.64 13.93
CA ASP A 170 19.72 1.97 14.26
C ASP A 170 18.66 1.89 15.36
N ILE A 171 18.13 0.70 15.64
CA ILE A 171 17.08 0.46 16.65
C ILE A 171 17.67 0.37 18.05
N SER A 172 19.00 0.30 18.22
CA SER A 172 19.63 0.36 19.54
C SER A 172 19.33 1.70 20.22
N GLN A 173 19.08 1.67 21.54
CA GLN A 173 18.65 2.87 22.32
C GLN A 173 19.59 4.07 22.18
N GLU A 174 20.84 3.88 21.84
CA GLU A 174 21.83 4.93 21.66
C GLU A 174 21.68 5.71 20.35
N ASN A 175 21.11 5.08 19.33
CA ASN A 175 20.91 5.67 18.00
C ASN A 175 19.51 6.23 17.75
N SER A 176 18.55 5.99 18.65
CA SER A 176 17.17 6.48 18.50
C SER A 176 17.08 8.00 18.37
N LYS A 177 17.96 8.76 19.03
CA LYS A 177 18.05 10.22 18.88
C LYS A 177 18.50 10.68 17.49
N ARG A 178 19.30 9.86 16.76
CA ARG A 178 19.75 10.19 15.40
C ARG A 178 18.67 9.99 14.37
N ILE A 179 17.76 9.05 14.57
CA ILE A 179 16.62 8.80 13.67
C ILE A 179 15.66 9.99 13.69
N PHE A 180 15.37 10.56 14.88
CA PHE A 180 14.52 11.74 15.01
C PHE A 180 15.11 13.03 14.43
N LEU A 181 16.43 13.09 14.20
CA LEU A 181 17.10 14.24 13.60
C LEU A 181 17.19 14.12 12.05
N LYS A 182 16.80 12.98 11.46
CA LYS A 182 16.73 12.77 10.00
C LYS A 182 15.31 12.92 9.43
N LEU A 183 14.31 13.10 10.30
CA LEU A 183 12.93 13.42 9.99
C LEU A 183 12.70 14.93 10.01
#